data_e5925a9814b8fca3abeed62e745d9524
#
_entry.id   e5925a9814b8fca3abeed62e745d9524
#
_cell.length_a   1.000
_cell.length_b   1.000
_cell.length_c   1.000
_cell.angle_alpha   90.00
_cell.angle_beta   90.00
_cell.angle_gamma   90.00
#
_symmetry.space_group_name_H-M   'P 1'
#
loop_
_entity.id
_entity.type
_entity.pdbx_description
1 polymer ?
#
loop_
_entity_poly.entity_id
_entity_poly.type
_entity_poly.pdbx_seq_one_letter_code
_entity_poly.pdbx_strand_id
1 'polypeptide(L)'
;MNNDRIQEILDLMEEARLDYFLISDPQSIAYCTGYYNDPHERMFVFMISKHGNHTLFMNDLFYLEHDLDVNIVWHKDGQDAIQTIVDEIAFSRKNWN
;
A
#
# COMPACT_ATOMS: atom_id res chain seq x y z
N MET A 1 -9.30 0.72 9.23
CA MET A 1 -9.06 1.23 7.88
C MET A 1 -10.21 2.13 7.44
N ASN A 2 -9.91 3.22 6.73
CA ASN A 2 -10.95 4.16 6.29
C ASN A 2 -11.57 3.68 4.98
N ASN A 3 -12.59 2.86 5.07
CA ASN A 3 -13.21 2.23 3.90
C ASN A 3 -13.90 3.24 2.99
N ASP A 4 -14.45 4.33 3.54
CA ASP A 4 -15.10 5.37 2.74
C ASP A 4 -14.09 6.09 1.86
N ARG A 5 -12.92 6.43 2.42
CA ARG A 5 -11.85 7.08 1.66
C ARG A 5 -11.29 6.17 0.57
N ILE A 6 -11.11 4.89 0.90
CA ILE A 6 -10.62 3.92 -0.06
C ILE A 6 -11.63 3.73 -1.19
N GLN A 7 -12.92 3.69 -0.88
CA GLN A 7 -13.96 3.58 -1.90
C GLN A 7 -13.98 4.78 -2.84
N GLU A 8 -13.79 6.00 -2.31
CA GLU A 8 -13.68 7.20 -3.15
C GLU A 8 -12.53 7.07 -4.14
N ILE A 9 -11.38 6.57 -3.68
CA ILE A 9 -10.20 6.36 -4.53
C ILE A 9 -10.48 5.29 -5.57
N LEU A 10 -11.12 4.18 -5.18
CA LEU A 10 -11.48 3.12 -6.11
C LEU A 10 -12.40 3.63 -7.22
N ASP A 11 -13.37 4.48 -6.88
CA ASP A 11 -14.28 5.06 -7.86
C ASP A 11 -13.53 5.94 -8.86
N LEU A 12 -12.58 6.75 -8.38
CA LEU A 12 -11.74 7.57 -9.24
C LEU A 12 -10.81 6.72 -10.13
N MET A 13 -10.30 5.63 -9.58
CA MET A 13 -9.47 4.68 -10.34
C MET A 13 -10.26 4.06 -11.49
N GLU A 14 -11.51 3.68 -11.24
CA GLU A 14 -12.38 3.12 -12.27
C GLU A 14 -12.61 4.13 -13.40
N GLU A 15 -12.91 5.37 -13.06
CA GLU A 15 -13.06 6.44 -14.05
C GLU A 15 -11.80 6.63 -14.88
N ALA A 16 -10.63 6.61 -14.24
CA ALA A 16 -9.34 6.81 -14.88
C ALA A 16 -8.80 5.52 -15.53
N ARG A 17 -9.48 4.41 -15.36
CA ARG A 17 -9.07 3.07 -15.84
C ARG A 17 -7.71 2.65 -15.29
N LEU A 18 -7.50 2.88 -14.00
CA LEU A 18 -6.29 2.47 -13.29
C LEU A 18 -6.52 1.16 -12.54
N ASP A 19 -5.54 0.28 -12.58
CA ASP A 19 -5.58 -0.98 -11.84
C ASP A 19 -5.02 -0.84 -10.42
N TYR A 20 -4.05 0.06 -10.25
CA TYR A 20 -3.38 0.30 -8.98
C TYR A 20 -3.18 1.80 -8.76
N PHE A 21 -3.20 2.20 -7.50
CA PHE A 21 -2.92 3.57 -7.09
C PHE A 21 -1.97 3.54 -5.91
N LEU A 22 -0.81 4.20 -6.04
CA LEU A 22 0.23 4.19 -5.02
C LEU A 22 0.26 5.53 -4.30
N ILE A 23 0.24 5.48 -2.97
CA ILE A 23 0.29 6.66 -2.10
C ILE A 23 1.57 6.58 -1.29
N SER A 24 2.41 7.62 -1.35
CA SER A 24 3.65 7.69 -0.59
C SER A 24 3.68 8.79 0.46
N ASP A 25 2.65 9.62 0.52
CA ASP A 25 2.54 10.66 1.55
C ASP A 25 2.11 10.04 2.88
N PRO A 26 2.92 10.14 3.96
CA PRO A 26 2.60 9.50 5.24
C PRO A 26 1.27 9.94 5.84
N GLN A 27 0.89 11.21 5.68
CA GLN A 27 -0.39 11.70 6.20
C GLN A 27 -1.57 11.11 5.45
N SER A 28 -1.46 11.00 4.12
CA SER A 28 -2.49 10.37 3.29
C SER A 28 -2.61 8.88 3.60
N ILE A 29 -1.49 8.21 3.82
CA ILE A 29 -1.48 6.80 4.23
C ILE A 29 -2.20 6.65 5.58
N ALA A 30 -1.90 7.51 6.54
CA ALA A 30 -2.57 7.49 7.85
C ALA A 30 -4.07 7.70 7.71
N TYR A 31 -4.48 8.60 6.83
CA TYR A 31 -5.90 8.87 6.59
C TYR A 31 -6.63 7.64 6.04
N CYS A 32 -5.95 6.86 5.19
CA CYS A 32 -6.54 5.65 4.62
C CYS A 32 -6.48 4.44 5.56
N THR A 33 -5.37 4.26 6.27
CA THR A 33 -5.09 3.02 7.00
C THR A 33 -5.21 3.14 8.51
N GLY A 34 -5.16 4.37 9.05
CA GLY A 34 -5.08 4.59 10.49
C GLY A 34 -3.66 4.48 11.05
N TYR A 35 -2.68 4.18 10.22
CA TYR A 35 -1.29 4.03 10.65
C TYR A 35 -0.43 5.18 10.14
N TYR A 36 0.13 5.97 11.08
CA TYR A 36 1.08 7.02 10.76
C TYR A 36 2.50 6.55 11.06
N ASN A 37 3.40 6.81 10.13
CA ASN A 37 4.83 6.58 10.31
C ASN A 37 5.60 7.65 9.54
N ASP A 38 6.70 8.14 10.15
CA ASP A 38 7.62 9.02 9.46
C ASP A 38 8.77 8.15 8.92
N PRO A 39 8.79 7.85 7.61
CA PRO A 39 9.74 6.89 7.07
C PRO A 39 11.13 7.46 6.85
N HIS A 40 11.32 8.77 6.99
CA HIS A 40 12.54 9.48 6.62
C HIS A 40 12.88 9.19 5.15
N GLU A 41 14.00 8.53 4.88
CA GLU A 41 14.43 8.21 3.51
C GLU A 41 14.00 6.81 3.05
N ARG A 42 13.36 6.04 3.91
CA ARG A 42 12.93 4.67 3.58
C ARG A 42 11.60 4.68 2.83
N MET A 43 11.44 3.71 1.95
CA MET A 43 10.19 3.58 1.21
C MET A 43 9.03 3.22 2.14
N PHE A 44 7.93 3.96 2.01
CA PHE A 44 6.69 3.71 2.72
C PHE A 44 5.55 4.03 1.76
N VAL A 45 4.88 3.00 1.26
CA VAL A 45 3.89 3.13 0.19
C VAL A 45 2.66 2.30 0.53
N PHE A 46 1.48 2.88 0.29
CA PHE A 46 0.21 2.17 0.33
C PHE A 46 -0.32 2.01 -1.08
N MET A 47 -0.52 0.78 -1.50
CA MET A 47 -1.03 0.45 -2.82
C MET A 47 -2.49 0.03 -2.72
N ILE A 48 -3.35 0.76 -3.44
CA ILE A 48 -4.78 0.43 -3.56
C ILE A 48 -4.96 -0.31 -4.88
N SER A 49 -5.56 -1.49 -4.82
CA SER A 49 -5.83 -2.34 -5.97
C SER A 49 -7.32 -2.36 -6.29
N LYS A 50 -7.68 -2.28 -7.55
CA LYS A 50 -9.10 -2.37 -7.96
C LYS A 50 -9.73 -3.71 -7.59
N HIS A 51 -8.92 -4.73 -7.32
CA HIS A 51 -9.40 -6.07 -6.94
C HIS A 51 -9.55 -6.25 -5.43
N GLY A 52 -9.31 -5.20 -4.63
CA GLY A 52 -9.57 -5.21 -3.20
C GLY A 52 -8.43 -5.66 -2.31
N ASN A 53 -7.34 -6.16 -2.84
CA ASN A 53 -6.17 -6.55 -2.05
C ASN A 53 -5.21 -5.39 -1.91
N HIS A 54 -5.53 -4.49 -0.97
CA HIS A 54 -4.69 -3.33 -0.71
C HIS A 54 -3.46 -3.74 0.08
N THR A 55 -2.31 -3.14 -0.21
CA THR A 55 -1.02 -3.56 0.36
C THR A 55 -0.23 -2.36 0.87
N LEU A 56 0.29 -2.49 2.07
CA LEU A 56 1.18 -1.51 2.68
C LEU A 56 2.60 -2.05 2.61
N PHE A 57 3.50 -1.30 1.95
CA PHE A 57 4.91 -1.66 1.80
C PHE A 57 5.70 -0.93 2.87
N MET A 58 6.34 -1.68 3.76
CA MET A 58 6.98 -1.14 4.95
C MET A 58 8.40 -1.66 5.13
N ASN A 59 9.27 -0.79 5.63
CA ASN A 59 10.59 -1.22 6.08
C ASN A 59 10.45 -1.98 7.39
N ASP A 60 11.22 -3.03 7.60
CA ASP A 60 11.12 -3.87 8.80
C ASP A 60 11.60 -3.18 10.07
N LEU A 61 12.18 -1.97 9.96
CA LEU A 61 12.52 -1.14 11.11
C LEU A 61 11.36 -0.27 11.58
N PHE A 62 10.26 -0.22 10.83
CA PHE A 62 9.10 0.55 11.24
C PHE A 62 8.37 -0.17 12.38
N TYR A 63 7.88 0.63 13.32
CA TYR A 63 7.19 0.10 14.50
C TYR A 63 5.69 -0.04 14.23
N LEU A 64 5.14 -1.20 14.56
CA LEU A 64 3.72 -1.50 14.42
C LEU A 64 3.22 -2.08 15.74
N GLU A 65 2.36 -1.34 16.44
CA GLU A 65 1.84 -1.74 17.76
C GLU A 65 0.86 -2.91 17.70
N HIS A 66 0.09 -2.98 16.63
CA HIS A 66 -0.95 -3.98 16.45
C HIS A 66 -1.15 -4.23 14.97
N ASP A 67 -1.76 -5.34 14.65
CA ASP A 67 -2.04 -5.69 13.25
C ASP A 67 -2.99 -4.69 12.62
N LEU A 68 -2.69 -4.35 11.38
CA LEU A 68 -3.58 -3.55 10.54
C LEU A 68 -4.42 -4.48 9.66
N ASP A 69 -5.63 -4.05 9.36
CA ASP A 69 -6.53 -4.80 8.47
C ASP A 69 -6.16 -4.54 7.00
N VAL A 70 -4.94 -4.89 6.65
CA VAL A 70 -4.37 -4.68 5.31
C VAL A 70 -3.21 -5.65 5.13
N ASN A 71 -2.97 -6.04 3.88
CA ASN A 71 -1.80 -6.85 3.55
C ASN A 71 -0.54 -6.01 3.72
N ILE A 72 0.49 -6.57 4.36
CA ILE A 72 1.76 -5.86 4.57
C ILE A 72 2.89 -6.66 3.92
N VAL A 73 3.69 -5.96 3.11
CA VAL A 73 4.91 -6.52 2.52
C VAL A 73 6.09 -5.77 3.10
N TRP A 74 6.97 -6.51 3.79
CA TRP A 74 8.12 -5.95 4.48
C TRP A 74 9.36 -5.99 3.60
N HIS A 75 10.21 -4.99 3.72
CA HIS A 75 11.53 -4.99 3.10
C HIS A 75 12.59 -4.57 4.12
N LYS A 76 13.82 -4.98 3.87
CA LYS A 76 14.98 -4.66 4.72
C LYS A 76 15.84 -3.60 4.07
N ASP A 77 16.59 -2.85 4.87
CA ASP A 77 17.62 -1.96 4.36
C ASP A 77 18.61 -2.78 3.52
N GLY A 78 19.03 -2.22 2.39
CA GLY A 78 19.91 -2.91 1.45
C GLY A 78 19.18 -3.78 0.43
N GLN A 79 17.90 -4.04 0.62
CA GLN A 79 17.05 -4.72 -0.35
C GLN A 79 16.47 -3.69 -1.31
N ASP A 80 16.21 -4.09 -2.57
CA ASP A 80 15.52 -3.23 -3.53
C ASP A 80 14.03 -3.15 -3.15
N ALA A 81 13.66 -2.07 -2.47
CA ALA A 81 12.30 -1.88 -1.98
C ALA A 81 11.29 -1.75 -3.12
N ILE A 82 11.66 -1.10 -4.23
CA ILE A 82 10.77 -0.95 -5.38
C ILE A 82 10.46 -2.31 -6.00
N GLN A 83 11.41 -3.23 -5.98
CA GLN A 83 11.20 -4.58 -6.50
C GLN A 83 10.08 -5.30 -5.73
N THR A 84 9.91 -5.01 -4.43
CA THR A 84 8.81 -5.62 -3.66
C THR A 84 7.44 -5.20 -4.22
N ILE A 85 7.31 -3.96 -4.69
CA ILE A 85 6.07 -3.48 -5.32
C ILE A 85 5.84 -4.20 -6.65
N VAL A 86 6.89 -4.29 -7.47
CA VAL A 86 6.81 -4.96 -8.78
C VAL A 86 6.40 -6.43 -8.60
N ASP A 87 7.01 -7.11 -7.63
CA ASP A 87 6.71 -8.52 -7.36
C ASP A 87 5.27 -8.70 -6.88
N GLU A 88 4.77 -7.80 -6.04
CA GLU A 88 3.40 -7.88 -5.53
C GLU A 88 2.39 -7.64 -6.64
N ILE A 89 2.65 -6.69 -7.53
CA ILE A 89 1.78 -6.44 -8.70
C ILE A 89 1.75 -7.67 -9.60
N ALA A 90 2.91 -8.27 -9.88
CA ALA A 90 2.99 -9.46 -10.71
C ALA A 90 2.22 -10.63 -10.07
N PHE A 91 2.36 -10.83 -8.77
CA PHE A 91 1.63 -11.86 -8.03
C PHE A 91 0.12 -11.61 -8.09
N SER A 92 -0.30 -10.38 -7.84
CA SER A 92 -1.70 -9.97 -7.87
C SER A 92 -2.33 -10.24 -9.24
N ARG A 93 -1.64 -9.88 -10.31
CA ARG A 93 -2.14 -10.07 -11.68
C ARG A 93 -2.31 -11.53 -12.06
N LYS A 94 -1.46 -12.43 -11.56
CA LYS A 94 -1.58 -13.87 -11.79
C LYS A 94 -2.83 -14.47 -11.16
N ASN A 95 -3.36 -13.83 -10.12
CA ASN A 95 -4.51 -14.32 -9.36
C ASN A 95 -5.80 -13.58 -9.68
N TRP A 96 -5.81 -12.79 -10.75
CA TRP A 96 -7.04 -12.15 -11.23
C TRP A 96 -7.92 -13.21 -11.92
N ASN A 97 -9.20 -13.13 -11.62
CA ASN A 97 -10.22 -13.98 -12.27
C ASN A 97 -10.99 -13.21 -13.32
#